data_1cabdf4fa399c64282441da05a279c28
#
_entry.id   1cabdf4fa399c64282441da05a279c28
#
_cell.length_a   1.000
_cell.length_b   1.000
_cell.length_c   1.000
_cell.angle_alpha   90.00
_cell.angle_beta   90.00
_cell.angle_gamma   90.00
#
_symmetry.space_group_name_H-M   'P 1'
#
loop_
_entity.id
_entity.type
_entity.pdbx_description
1 polymer ?
#
loop_
_entity_poly.entity_id
_entity_poly.type
_entity_poly.pdbx_seq_one_letter_code
_entity_poly.pdbx_strand_id
1 'polypeptide(L)'
;MWRLASESEDEIVAAMCLGLHREDPGPSAVDARHMRQTLATLRREPWRGRAVVLDVGQQVVGYALLITYWSNEFGGEVCAVDELYVSRHFRDRGHGASLFEAIERGDVWPRPSAALALGITPGNTRARRLYERLGFVAVGVSMVKRFELPPRQFE
;
A
#
# COMPACT_ATOMS: atom_id res chain seq x y z
N MET A 1 -1.84 -13.48 -8.56
CA MET A 1 -1.90 -13.78 -7.12
C MET A 1 -1.07 -12.75 -6.35
N TRP A 2 -1.56 -12.26 -5.21
CA TRP A 2 -0.79 -11.38 -4.31
C TRP A 2 0.20 -12.20 -3.48
N ARG A 3 1.42 -11.72 -3.34
CA ARG A 3 2.49 -12.36 -2.54
C ARG A 3 3.49 -11.31 -2.04
N LEU A 4 4.37 -11.68 -1.12
CA LEU A 4 5.44 -10.79 -0.66
C LEU A 4 6.34 -10.37 -1.83
N ALA A 5 6.74 -9.10 -1.81
CA ALA A 5 7.74 -8.57 -2.73
C ALA A 5 9.14 -9.10 -2.37
N SER A 6 9.89 -9.53 -3.38
CA SER A 6 11.32 -9.87 -3.25
C SER A 6 12.20 -8.65 -3.52
N GLU A 7 13.45 -8.69 -3.06
CA GLU A 7 14.42 -7.61 -3.30
C GLU A 7 14.71 -7.40 -4.79
N SER A 8 14.70 -8.46 -5.58
CA SER A 8 14.91 -8.40 -7.03
C SER A 8 13.79 -7.65 -7.77
N GLU A 9 12.66 -7.39 -7.11
CA GLU A 9 11.50 -6.69 -7.67
C GLU A 9 11.46 -5.19 -7.31
N ASP A 10 12.42 -4.70 -6.54
CA ASP A 10 12.44 -3.31 -6.06
C ASP A 10 12.35 -2.28 -7.18
N GLU A 11 13.06 -2.50 -8.28
CA GLU A 11 13.06 -1.56 -9.39
C GLU A 11 11.71 -1.53 -10.14
N ILE A 12 11.04 -2.66 -10.30
CA ILE A 12 9.72 -2.68 -10.92
C ILE A 12 8.66 -2.05 -9.98
N VAL A 13 8.78 -2.28 -8.67
CA VAL A 13 7.90 -1.64 -7.69
C VAL A 13 8.13 -0.13 -7.67
N ALA A 14 9.39 0.33 -7.69
CA ALA A 14 9.71 1.75 -7.75
C ALA A 14 9.15 2.42 -9.04
N ALA A 15 9.24 1.76 -10.18
CA ALA A 15 8.66 2.25 -11.43
C ALA A 15 7.12 2.34 -11.36
N MET A 16 6.46 1.35 -10.76
CA MET A 16 5.01 1.36 -10.55
C MET A 16 4.58 2.46 -9.56
N CYS A 17 5.37 2.72 -8.53
CA CYS A 17 5.15 3.83 -7.59
C CYS A 17 5.15 5.18 -8.30
N LEU A 18 6.09 5.42 -9.20
CA LEU A 18 6.09 6.63 -10.03
C LEU A 18 4.85 6.71 -10.92
N GLY A 19 4.38 5.57 -11.43
CA GLY A 19 3.12 5.48 -12.18
C GLY A 19 1.91 5.88 -11.33
N LEU A 20 1.81 5.35 -10.12
CA LEU A 20 0.75 5.71 -9.17
C LEU A 20 0.73 7.22 -8.90
N HIS A 21 1.86 7.80 -8.54
CA HIS A 21 1.95 9.22 -8.19
C HIS A 21 1.76 10.17 -9.37
N ARG A 22 1.93 9.71 -10.59
CA ARG A 22 1.55 10.48 -11.80
C ARG A 22 0.04 10.46 -12.04
N GLU A 23 -0.62 9.33 -11.78
CA GLU A 23 -2.06 9.17 -11.99
C GLU A 23 -2.88 9.79 -10.85
N ASP A 24 -2.38 9.68 -9.63
CA ASP A 24 -3.04 10.14 -8.41
C ASP A 24 -2.03 10.87 -7.49
N PRO A 25 -1.66 12.11 -7.84
CA PRO A 25 -0.66 12.86 -7.10
C PRO A 25 -1.14 13.19 -5.70
N GLY A 26 -0.33 12.81 -4.70
CA GLY A 26 -0.51 13.21 -3.32
C GLY A 26 0.03 14.62 -3.04
N PRO A 27 -0.01 15.07 -1.78
CA PRO A 27 0.46 16.41 -1.38
C PRO A 27 1.99 16.58 -1.45
N SER A 28 2.71 15.52 -1.76
CA SER A 28 4.18 15.50 -1.79
C SER A 28 4.69 14.77 -3.02
N ALA A 29 5.78 15.30 -3.58
CA ALA A 29 6.50 14.61 -4.63
C ALA A 29 7.17 13.34 -4.08
N VAL A 30 7.02 12.23 -4.80
CA VAL A 30 7.66 10.95 -4.50
C VAL A 30 8.57 10.58 -5.66
N ASP A 31 9.78 10.15 -5.36
CA ASP A 31 10.74 9.63 -6.33
C ASP A 31 11.05 8.14 -6.09
N ALA A 32 11.76 7.52 -7.03
CA ALA A 32 12.13 6.12 -6.93
C ALA A 32 13.01 5.82 -5.70
N ARG A 33 13.80 6.78 -5.24
CA ARG A 33 14.64 6.65 -4.04
C ARG A 33 13.77 6.50 -2.78
N HIS A 34 12.67 7.25 -2.66
CA HIS A 34 11.73 7.08 -1.55
C HIS A 34 11.18 5.65 -1.49
N MET A 35 10.79 5.09 -2.64
CA MET A 35 10.27 3.72 -2.67
C MET A 35 11.35 2.70 -2.31
N ARG A 36 12.57 2.79 -2.86
CA ARG A 36 13.66 1.89 -2.49
C ARG A 36 13.96 1.93 -0.99
N GLN A 37 13.97 3.13 -0.41
CA GLN A 37 14.14 3.31 1.04
C GLN A 37 13.01 2.66 1.84
N THR A 38 11.77 2.80 1.39
CA THR A 38 10.60 2.17 2.01
C THR A 38 10.73 0.65 1.98
N LEU A 39 11.03 0.06 0.82
CA LEU A 39 11.16 -1.39 0.66
C LEU A 39 12.29 -1.95 1.55
N ALA A 40 13.45 -1.30 1.57
CA ALA A 40 14.56 -1.69 2.44
C ALA A 40 14.20 -1.57 3.92
N THR A 41 13.46 -0.51 4.30
CA THR A 41 13.02 -0.32 5.69
C THR A 41 12.04 -1.40 6.11
N LEU A 42 11.04 -1.73 5.29
CA LEU A 42 10.05 -2.76 5.62
C LEU A 42 10.67 -4.17 5.72
N ARG A 43 11.71 -4.47 4.93
CA ARG A 43 12.45 -5.73 5.07
C ARG A 43 13.27 -5.79 6.36
N ARG A 44 13.95 -4.70 6.71
CA ARG A 44 14.74 -4.63 7.93
C ARG A 44 13.89 -4.56 9.19
N GLU A 45 12.73 -3.94 9.10
CA GLU A 45 11.83 -3.67 10.22
C GLU A 45 10.42 -4.23 9.94
N PRO A 46 10.27 -5.58 9.85
CA PRO A 46 9.03 -6.21 9.39
C PRO A 46 7.83 -6.01 10.32
N TRP A 47 8.06 -5.52 11.54
CA TRP A 47 6.98 -5.12 12.44
C TRP A 47 6.25 -3.84 12.00
N ARG A 48 6.83 -3.03 11.12
CA ARG A 48 6.17 -1.83 10.56
C ARG A 48 5.15 -2.16 9.50
N GLY A 49 5.36 -3.22 8.75
CA GLY A 49 4.54 -3.57 7.61
C GLY A 49 5.30 -4.40 6.58
N ARG A 50 4.76 -4.45 5.38
CA ARG A 50 5.36 -5.17 4.26
C ARG A 50 4.92 -4.64 2.91
N ALA A 51 5.73 -4.89 1.91
CA ALA A 51 5.38 -4.70 0.52
C ALA A 51 4.92 -6.03 -0.08
N VAL A 52 3.87 -5.98 -0.87
CA VAL A 52 3.33 -7.12 -1.62
C VAL A 52 3.21 -6.76 -3.09
N VAL A 53 3.33 -7.75 -3.95
CA VAL A 53 3.20 -7.60 -5.40
C VAL A 53 2.08 -8.48 -5.94
N LEU A 54 1.44 -8.01 -7.00
CA LEU A 54 0.50 -8.78 -7.79
C LEU A 54 1.24 -9.47 -8.94
N ASP A 55 1.28 -10.79 -8.87
CA ASP A 55 1.84 -11.64 -9.91
C ASP A 55 0.72 -12.24 -10.77
N VAL A 56 0.80 -12.00 -12.07
CA VAL A 56 -0.11 -12.57 -13.08
C VAL A 56 0.74 -13.20 -14.18
N GLY A 57 0.73 -14.53 -14.26
CA GLY A 57 1.49 -15.25 -15.27
C GLY A 57 3.00 -15.01 -15.20
N GLN A 58 3.59 -14.98 -14.02
CA GLN A 58 5.00 -14.69 -13.75
C GLN A 58 5.42 -13.25 -14.08
N GLN A 59 4.48 -12.35 -14.21
CA GLN A 59 4.71 -10.92 -14.39
C GLN A 59 4.18 -10.15 -13.19
N VAL A 60 5.00 -9.29 -12.60
CA VAL A 60 4.59 -8.35 -11.58
C VAL A 60 3.85 -7.18 -12.24
N VAL A 61 2.58 -7.04 -11.94
CA VAL A 61 1.68 -6.07 -12.58
C VAL A 61 0.99 -5.12 -11.60
N GLY A 62 1.30 -5.24 -10.32
CA GLY A 62 0.79 -4.36 -9.27
C GLY A 62 1.59 -4.50 -7.98
N TYR A 63 1.40 -3.57 -7.07
CA TYR A 63 1.96 -3.63 -5.73
C TYR A 63 1.03 -2.99 -4.71
N ALA A 64 1.25 -3.31 -3.44
CA ALA A 64 0.68 -2.60 -2.32
C ALA A 64 1.68 -2.47 -1.18
N LEU A 65 1.57 -1.38 -0.43
CA LEU A 65 2.26 -1.18 0.85
C LEU A 65 1.25 -1.38 1.97
N LEU A 66 1.51 -2.34 2.84
CA LEU A 66 0.71 -2.66 4.01
C LEU A 66 1.47 -2.23 5.25
N ILE A 67 0.92 -1.29 6.01
CA ILE A 67 1.55 -0.70 7.19
C ILE A 67 0.70 -1.02 8.41
N THR A 68 1.29 -1.17 9.56
CA THR A 68 0.55 -1.44 10.80
C THR A 68 0.73 -0.34 11.83
N TYR A 69 -0.32 -0.14 12.63
CA TYR A 69 -0.28 0.63 13.85
C TYR A 69 -1.34 0.11 14.85
N TRP A 70 -1.14 0.38 16.12
CA TRP A 70 -2.14 0.09 17.15
C TRP A 70 -3.18 1.19 17.22
N SER A 71 -4.46 0.84 17.26
CA SER A 71 -5.56 1.77 17.46
C SER A 71 -6.22 1.53 18.80
N ASN A 72 -6.25 2.55 19.66
CA ASN A 72 -7.00 2.48 20.91
C ASN A 72 -8.52 2.40 20.65
N GLU A 73 -9.01 3.08 19.62
CA GLU A 73 -10.43 3.08 19.24
C GLU A 73 -10.92 1.69 18.82
N PHE A 74 -10.14 0.98 18.02
CA PHE A 74 -10.48 -0.38 17.56
C PHE A 74 -9.99 -1.47 18.53
N GLY A 75 -9.19 -1.12 19.52
CA GLY A 75 -8.67 -2.05 20.52
C GLY A 75 -7.69 -3.09 19.97
N GLY A 76 -6.96 -2.76 18.90
CA GLY A 76 -6.07 -3.70 18.26
C GLY A 76 -5.24 -3.11 17.13
N GLU A 77 -4.49 -3.99 16.46
CA GLU A 77 -3.73 -3.60 15.27
C GLU A 77 -4.64 -3.25 14.10
N VAL A 78 -4.25 -2.23 13.35
CA VAL A 78 -4.86 -1.84 12.09
C VAL A 78 -3.89 -2.18 10.97
N CYS A 79 -4.36 -2.88 9.94
CA CYS A 79 -3.64 -3.00 8.69
C CYS A 79 -4.06 -1.83 7.78
N ALA A 80 -3.15 -0.90 7.54
CA ALA A 80 -3.37 0.22 6.63
C ALA A 80 -2.80 -0.10 5.25
N VAL A 81 -3.62 0.00 4.21
CA VAL A 81 -3.17 -0.03 2.82
C VAL A 81 -2.73 1.39 2.47
N ASP A 82 -1.42 1.63 2.58
CA ASP A 82 -0.83 2.95 2.35
C ASP A 82 -0.78 3.30 0.85
N GLU A 83 -0.44 2.30 0.04
CA GLU A 83 -0.47 2.41 -1.42
C GLU A 83 -1.04 1.13 -2.04
N LEU A 84 -1.81 1.28 -3.10
CA LEU A 84 -2.30 0.18 -3.94
C LEU A 84 -2.28 0.62 -5.41
N TYR A 85 -1.54 -0.10 -6.23
CA TYR A 85 -1.45 0.14 -7.66
C TYR A 85 -1.60 -1.16 -8.45
N VAL A 86 -2.36 -1.10 -9.52
CA VAL A 86 -2.44 -2.14 -10.53
C VAL A 86 -2.19 -1.50 -11.90
N SER A 87 -1.28 -2.05 -12.66
CA SER A 87 -0.95 -1.57 -14.00
C SER A 87 -2.17 -1.51 -14.89
N ARG A 88 -2.28 -0.46 -15.71
CA ARG A 88 -3.51 -0.07 -16.42
C ARG A 88 -4.16 -1.20 -17.19
N HIS A 89 -3.37 -2.00 -17.92
CA HIS A 89 -3.88 -3.12 -18.73
C HIS A 89 -4.42 -4.30 -17.93
N PHE A 90 -4.17 -4.33 -16.60
CA PHE A 90 -4.62 -5.39 -15.69
C PHE A 90 -5.75 -4.95 -14.78
N ARG A 91 -6.24 -3.73 -14.92
CA ARG A 91 -7.37 -3.19 -14.12
C ARG A 91 -8.71 -3.80 -14.56
N ASP A 92 -9.73 -3.58 -13.73
CA ASP A 92 -11.11 -4.03 -13.95
C ASP A 92 -11.27 -5.56 -14.07
N ARG A 93 -10.36 -6.30 -13.41
CA ARG A 93 -10.34 -7.76 -13.34
C ARG A 93 -10.43 -8.30 -11.91
N GLY A 94 -10.87 -7.47 -10.96
CA GLY A 94 -11.01 -7.86 -9.56
C GLY A 94 -9.71 -7.91 -8.75
N HIS A 95 -8.58 -7.51 -9.30
CA HIS A 95 -7.28 -7.59 -8.61
C HIS A 95 -7.20 -6.70 -7.36
N GLY A 96 -7.83 -5.53 -7.38
CA GLY A 96 -7.90 -4.68 -6.17
C GLY A 96 -8.68 -5.38 -5.04
N ALA A 97 -9.84 -5.94 -5.34
CA ALA A 97 -10.64 -6.69 -4.36
C ALA A 97 -9.88 -7.91 -3.81
N SER A 98 -9.19 -8.65 -4.68
CA SER A 98 -8.45 -9.85 -4.27
C SER A 98 -7.28 -9.57 -3.32
N LEU A 99 -6.77 -8.32 -3.25
CA LEU A 99 -5.82 -7.93 -2.21
C LEU A 99 -6.46 -8.01 -0.81
N PHE A 100 -7.64 -7.44 -0.66
CA PHE A 100 -8.34 -7.42 0.62
C PHE A 100 -8.72 -8.83 1.07
N GLU A 101 -9.17 -9.67 0.15
CA GLU A 101 -9.41 -11.09 0.42
C GLU A 101 -8.12 -11.81 0.88
N ALA A 102 -6.97 -11.54 0.25
CA ALA A 102 -5.69 -12.12 0.64
C ALA A 102 -5.22 -11.62 2.03
N ILE A 103 -5.51 -10.36 2.38
CA ILE A 103 -5.25 -9.82 3.72
C ILE A 103 -6.13 -10.53 4.76
N GLU A 104 -7.43 -10.66 4.50
CA GLU A 104 -8.39 -11.28 5.41
C GLU A 104 -8.10 -12.77 5.65
N ARG A 105 -7.66 -13.50 4.63
CA ARG A 105 -7.24 -14.91 4.76
C ARG A 105 -5.90 -15.10 5.44
N GLY A 106 -5.11 -14.03 5.63
CA GLY A 106 -3.76 -14.10 6.17
C GLY A 106 -2.68 -14.52 5.16
N ASP A 107 -2.99 -14.57 3.87
CA ASP A 107 -2.06 -14.99 2.82
C ASP A 107 -0.89 -14.01 2.69
N VAL A 108 -1.18 -12.72 2.80
CA VAL A 108 -0.19 -11.63 2.66
C VAL A 108 -0.02 -10.80 3.93
N TRP A 109 -0.92 -10.94 4.89
CA TRP A 109 -0.88 -10.25 6.17
C TRP A 109 -1.19 -11.23 7.31
N PRO A 110 -0.18 -11.84 7.95
CA PRO A 110 -0.36 -12.96 8.88
C PRO A 110 -0.76 -12.52 10.30
N ARG A 111 -1.05 -11.24 10.51
CA ARG A 111 -1.41 -10.70 11.83
C ARG A 111 -2.92 -10.50 11.92
N PRO A 112 -3.52 -10.85 13.07
CA PRO A 112 -4.89 -10.45 13.34
C PRO A 112 -5.00 -8.93 13.32
N SER A 113 -5.96 -8.40 12.60
CA SER A 113 -6.23 -6.96 12.54
C SER A 113 -7.64 -6.66 13.02
N ALA A 114 -7.76 -5.65 13.87
CA ALA A 114 -9.05 -5.15 14.35
C ALA A 114 -9.78 -4.36 13.27
N ALA A 115 -9.04 -3.77 12.33
CA ALA A 115 -9.59 -3.01 11.21
C ALA A 115 -8.61 -2.98 10.02
N LEU A 116 -9.15 -2.76 8.83
CA LEU A 116 -8.43 -2.32 7.65
C LEU A 116 -8.66 -0.82 7.48
N ALA A 117 -7.60 -0.08 7.15
CA ALA A 117 -7.68 1.35 6.89
C ALA A 117 -7.03 1.69 5.56
N LEU A 118 -7.47 2.77 4.93
CA LEU A 118 -6.85 3.32 3.73
C LEU A 118 -7.18 4.80 3.58
N GLY A 119 -6.36 5.51 2.80
CA GLY A 119 -6.64 6.87 2.37
C GLY A 119 -7.12 6.89 0.92
N ILE A 120 -7.96 7.87 0.60
CA ILE A 120 -8.42 8.13 -0.77
C ILE A 120 -8.25 9.61 -1.06
N THR A 121 -7.61 9.95 -2.19
CA THR A 121 -7.63 11.33 -2.67
C THR A 121 -9.04 11.71 -3.13
N PRO A 122 -9.50 12.94 -2.89
CA PRO A 122 -10.89 13.33 -3.17
C PRO A 122 -11.33 13.10 -4.62
N GLY A 123 -10.42 13.22 -5.58
CA GLY A 123 -10.69 13.01 -7.02
C GLY A 123 -10.70 11.55 -7.47
N ASN A 124 -10.25 10.60 -6.64
CA ASN A 124 -10.15 9.19 -7.03
C ASN A 124 -11.48 8.46 -6.84
N THR A 125 -12.46 8.77 -7.68
CA THR A 125 -13.80 8.19 -7.61
C THR A 125 -13.83 6.69 -7.92
N ARG A 126 -12.89 6.20 -8.75
CA ARG A 126 -12.76 4.79 -9.07
C ARG A 126 -12.37 3.97 -7.84
N ALA A 127 -11.33 4.40 -7.13
CA ALA A 127 -10.90 3.75 -5.89
C ALA A 127 -12.01 3.80 -4.84
N ARG A 128 -12.68 4.94 -4.67
CA ARG A 128 -13.80 5.09 -3.75
C ARG A 128 -14.89 4.04 -4.00
N ARG A 129 -15.32 3.86 -5.23
CA ARG A 129 -16.34 2.86 -5.60
C ARG A 129 -15.92 1.43 -5.25
N LEU A 130 -14.64 1.08 -5.45
CA LEU A 130 -14.11 -0.21 -5.04
C LEU A 130 -14.22 -0.39 -3.53
N TYR A 131 -13.72 0.55 -2.76
CA TYR A 131 -13.67 0.46 -1.30
C TYR A 131 -15.05 0.45 -0.67
N GLU A 132 -15.98 1.26 -1.16
CA GLU A 132 -17.38 1.25 -0.70
C GLU A 132 -18.06 -0.12 -0.95
N ARG A 133 -17.81 -0.76 -2.09
CA ARG A 133 -18.30 -2.13 -2.36
C ARG A 133 -17.69 -3.17 -1.42
N LEU A 134 -16.48 -2.96 -0.93
CA LEU A 134 -15.79 -3.82 0.04
C LEU A 134 -16.19 -3.51 1.49
N GLY A 135 -17.11 -2.58 1.72
CA GLY A 135 -17.62 -2.26 3.05
C GLY A 135 -16.83 -1.17 3.78
N PHE A 136 -15.89 -0.49 3.13
CA PHE A 136 -15.23 0.66 3.74
C PHE A 136 -16.18 1.85 3.84
N VAL A 137 -16.09 2.55 4.95
CA VAL A 137 -16.84 3.80 5.20
C VAL A 137 -15.86 4.92 5.52
N ALA A 138 -16.18 6.13 5.07
CA ALA A 138 -15.36 7.30 5.37
C ALA A 138 -15.55 7.71 6.85
N VAL A 139 -14.44 7.85 7.57
CA VAL A 139 -14.41 8.21 9.00
C VAL A 139 -13.48 9.40 9.21
N GLY A 140 -14.01 10.59 9.20
CA GLY A 140 -13.25 11.82 9.47
C GLY A 140 -12.34 12.29 8.34
N VAL A 141 -11.44 13.20 8.66
CA VAL A 141 -10.48 13.85 7.77
C VAL A 141 -9.07 13.72 8.34
N SER A 142 -8.12 13.31 7.51
CA SER A 142 -6.70 13.30 7.88
C SER A 142 -6.07 14.65 7.62
N MET A 143 -5.23 15.11 8.55
CA MET A 143 -4.43 16.31 8.43
C MET A 143 -2.95 15.95 8.56
N VAL A 144 -2.09 16.55 7.74
CA VAL A 144 -0.64 16.25 7.69
C VAL A 144 0.16 17.53 7.84
N LYS A 145 1.14 17.52 8.75
CA LYS A 145 2.20 18.52 8.82
C LYS A 145 3.53 17.81 8.58
N ARG A 146 4.23 18.19 7.53
CA ARG A 146 5.54 17.61 7.20
C ARG A 146 6.66 18.27 7.99
N PHE A 147 7.69 17.48 8.29
CA PHE A 147 8.95 17.95 8.81
C PHE A 147 10.06 17.65 7.81
N GLU A 148 11.03 18.55 7.67
CA GLU A 148 12.29 18.25 6.99
C GLU A 148 13.12 17.35 7.91
N LEU A 149 13.38 16.12 7.45
CA LEU A 149 14.24 15.20 8.18
C LEU A 149 15.69 15.40 7.69
N PRO A 150 16.66 15.37 8.59
CA PRO A 150 18.06 15.30 8.17
C PRO A 150 18.27 14.03 7.34
N PRO A 151 19.17 14.04 6.35
CA PRO A 151 19.50 12.86 5.59
C PRO A 151 19.90 11.74 6.56
N ARG A 152 19.17 10.62 6.52
CA ARG A 152 19.56 9.45 7.33
C ARG A 152 20.89 8.95 6.80
N GLN A 153 21.88 8.93 7.66
CA GLN A 153 23.11 8.17 7.41
C GLN A 153 22.69 6.70 7.49
N PHE A 154 22.72 6.03 6.35
CA PHE A 154 22.58 4.58 6.31
C PHE A 154 23.93 4.01 6.77
N GLU A 155 23.98 3.56 8.00
CA GLU A 155 25.04 2.65 8.46
C GLU A 155 24.76 1.23 7.97
#